data_b9c3acfdb9729f932068f7c48e184ec8
#
_entry.id   b9c3acfdb9729f932068f7c48e184ec8
#
_cell.length_a   1.000
_cell.length_b   1.000
_cell.length_c   1.000
_cell.angle_alpha   90.00
_cell.angle_beta   90.00
_cell.angle_gamma   90.00
#
_symmetry.space_group_name_H-M   'P 1'
#
loop_
_entity.id
_entity.type
_entity.pdbx_description
1 polymer ?
#
loop_
_entity_poly.entity_id
_entity_poly.type
_entity_poly.pdbx_seq_one_letter_code
_entity_poly.pdbx_strand_id
1 'polypeptide(L)'
;FNKMKSFSFKSLVKLFLFFFSLIILLLVVFGVSYYTIDKIQKKNNLMDIEEYSPISTLVVPSNPKTRSKFPFIDVHSHHWNMPIMDLENLTQEMDSLNMVFQINLSGSGLAVFSGNQELMNLNLSKSINNVKDNFPERFGVFVNVDLSKIGRKNFREDTEKNLENAAKLGAIGLKIYKNLGLNLKDGKGNRVKVDDDRLQFIWEKCAELGFPVLIHSGEPIAFFDDIDKFNERWLHARQRPNSFRPSDKYPS
;
A
#
# COMPACT_ATOMS: atom_id res chain seq x y z
N PHE A 1 14.65 16.97 -53.86
CA PHE A 1 13.65 17.84 -53.24
C PHE A 1 12.30 17.13 -53.25
N ASN A 2 11.94 16.45 -52.19
CA ASN A 2 10.61 15.85 -52.00
C ASN A 2 9.58 16.95 -51.76
N LYS A 3 8.62 17.13 -52.66
CA LYS A 3 7.45 17.98 -52.47
C LYS A 3 6.61 17.40 -51.33
N MET A 4 6.66 18.01 -50.16
CA MET A 4 5.67 17.78 -49.13
C MET A 4 4.29 18.16 -49.69
N LYS A 5 3.38 17.18 -49.83
CA LYS A 5 1.97 17.44 -50.21
C LYS A 5 1.33 18.23 -49.08
N SER A 6 1.00 19.50 -49.32
CA SER A 6 0.22 20.30 -48.37
C SER A 6 -1.17 19.70 -48.24
N PHE A 7 -1.55 19.30 -47.06
CA PHE A 7 -2.92 18.87 -46.77
C PHE A 7 -3.87 20.06 -46.93
N SER A 8 -4.94 19.88 -47.70
CA SER A 8 -5.98 20.89 -47.83
C SER A 8 -6.63 21.16 -46.45
N PHE A 9 -6.94 22.41 -46.14
CA PHE A 9 -7.67 22.79 -44.90
C PHE A 9 -8.94 21.94 -44.71
N LYS A 10 -9.69 21.67 -45.78
CA LYS A 10 -10.88 20.79 -45.77
C LYS A 10 -10.54 19.36 -45.32
N SER A 11 -9.35 18.84 -45.69
CA SER A 11 -8.89 17.51 -45.26
C SER A 11 -8.52 17.48 -43.78
N LEU A 12 -7.91 18.54 -43.26
CA LEU A 12 -7.60 18.71 -41.84
C LEU A 12 -8.85 18.78 -40.98
N VAL A 13 -9.87 19.54 -41.42
CA VAL A 13 -11.16 19.61 -40.72
C VAL A 13 -11.87 18.26 -40.70
N LYS A 14 -11.88 17.52 -41.81
CA LYS A 14 -12.46 16.16 -41.84
C LYS A 14 -11.73 15.20 -40.89
N LEU A 15 -10.41 15.27 -40.87
CA LEU A 15 -9.59 14.45 -39.96
C LEU A 15 -9.87 14.79 -38.48
N PHE A 16 -9.95 16.07 -38.17
CA PHE A 16 -10.31 16.54 -36.81
C PHE A 16 -11.70 16.05 -36.39
N LEU A 17 -12.71 16.21 -37.24
CA LEU A 17 -14.07 15.74 -36.96
C LEU A 17 -14.13 14.21 -36.80
N PHE A 18 -13.34 13.46 -37.57
CA PHE A 18 -13.22 12.01 -37.44
C PHE A 18 -12.64 11.61 -36.08
N PHE A 19 -11.52 12.19 -35.67
CA PHE A 19 -10.93 11.91 -34.37
C PHE A 19 -11.81 12.37 -33.21
N PHE A 20 -12.49 13.52 -33.34
CA PHE A 20 -13.41 14.01 -32.34
C PHE A 20 -14.62 13.08 -32.16
N SER A 21 -15.20 12.59 -33.26
CA SER A 21 -16.29 11.60 -33.20
C SER A 21 -15.84 10.26 -32.63
N LEU A 22 -14.60 9.82 -32.91
CA LEU A 22 -14.02 8.61 -32.35
C LEU A 22 -13.83 8.73 -30.83
N ILE A 23 -13.34 9.87 -30.35
CA ILE A 23 -13.20 10.15 -28.90
C ILE A 23 -14.56 10.11 -28.21
N ILE A 24 -15.59 10.76 -28.79
CA ILE A 24 -16.95 10.72 -28.23
C ILE A 24 -17.46 9.28 -28.19
N LEU A 25 -17.28 8.52 -29.24
CA LEU A 25 -17.68 7.11 -29.29
C LEU A 25 -17.00 6.28 -28.19
N LEU A 26 -15.69 6.46 -28.00
CA LEU A 26 -14.93 5.79 -26.94
C LEU A 26 -15.45 6.18 -25.54
N LEU A 27 -15.75 7.46 -25.30
CA LEU A 27 -16.30 7.91 -24.02
C LEU A 27 -17.69 7.33 -23.76
N VAL A 28 -18.54 7.25 -24.79
CA VAL A 28 -19.87 6.62 -24.68
C VAL A 28 -19.74 5.13 -24.38
N VAL A 29 -18.90 4.41 -25.12
CA VAL A 29 -18.67 2.96 -24.89
C VAL A 29 -18.12 2.73 -23.49
N PHE A 30 -17.17 3.54 -23.03
CA PHE A 30 -16.62 3.43 -21.68
C PHE A 30 -17.68 3.72 -20.62
N GLY A 31 -18.47 4.78 -20.80
CA GLY A 31 -19.57 5.14 -19.88
C GLY A 31 -20.64 4.06 -19.80
N VAL A 32 -21.05 3.49 -20.93
CA VAL A 32 -22.03 2.37 -20.98
C VAL A 32 -21.46 1.12 -20.33
N SER A 33 -20.20 0.79 -20.61
CA SER A 33 -19.54 -0.37 -20.01
C SER A 33 -19.42 -0.21 -18.49
N TYR A 34 -19.00 0.97 -18.02
CA TYR A 34 -18.90 1.27 -16.59
C TYR A 34 -20.27 1.18 -15.90
N TYR A 35 -21.30 1.79 -16.48
CA TYR A 35 -22.67 1.72 -15.95
C TYR A 35 -23.21 0.30 -15.90
N THR A 36 -22.95 -0.49 -16.94
CA THR A 36 -23.40 -1.88 -17.00
C THR A 36 -22.70 -2.75 -15.97
N ILE A 37 -21.37 -2.57 -15.79
CA ILE A 37 -20.59 -3.28 -14.77
C ILE A 37 -21.09 -2.90 -13.37
N ASP A 38 -21.28 -1.61 -13.09
CA ASP A 38 -21.80 -1.12 -11.80
C ASP A 38 -23.18 -1.71 -11.49
N LYS A 39 -24.08 -1.74 -12.51
CA LYS A 39 -25.42 -2.30 -12.37
C LYS A 39 -25.42 -3.83 -12.15
N ILE A 40 -24.53 -4.55 -12.84
CA ILE A 40 -24.34 -6.00 -12.66
C ILE A 40 -23.77 -6.28 -11.27
N GLN A 41 -22.76 -5.53 -10.85
CA GLN A 41 -22.18 -5.68 -9.52
C GLN A 41 -23.20 -5.38 -8.42
N LYS A 42 -24.02 -4.34 -8.56
CA LYS A 42 -25.10 -4.03 -7.63
C LYS A 42 -26.17 -5.11 -7.59
N LYS A 43 -26.52 -5.71 -8.74
CA LYS A 43 -27.54 -6.76 -8.81
C LYS A 43 -27.09 -8.10 -8.20
N ASN A 44 -25.81 -8.41 -8.29
CA ASN A 44 -25.25 -9.69 -7.80
C ASN A 44 -24.91 -9.69 -6.31
N ASN A 45 -25.15 -8.57 -5.62
CA ASN A 45 -24.69 -8.38 -4.24
C ASN A 45 -25.77 -7.75 -3.34
N LEU A 46 -27.01 -8.15 -3.51
CA LEU A 46 -28.12 -7.67 -2.69
C LEU A 46 -28.21 -8.51 -1.41
N MET A 47 -27.47 -8.08 -0.38
CA MET A 47 -27.86 -8.32 1.00
C MET A 47 -28.56 -7.07 1.49
N ASP A 48 -29.75 -7.20 2.05
CA ASP A 48 -30.42 -6.09 2.68
C ASP A 48 -29.71 -5.71 3.98
N ILE A 49 -29.77 -4.44 4.37
CA ILE A 49 -29.13 -4.00 5.60
C ILE A 49 -29.72 -4.69 6.83
N GLU A 50 -31.00 -5.03 6.77
CA GLU A 50 -31.70 -5.78 7.81
C GLU A 50 -31.22 -7.22 7.93
N GLU A 51 -30.67 -7.81 6.86
CA GLU A 51 -30.12 -9.16 6.87
C GLU A 51 -28.69 -9.19 7.41
N TYR A 52 -27.97 -8.04 7.35
CA TYR A 52 -26.59 -7.96 7.81
C TYR A 52 -26.49 -8.07 9.31
N SER A 53 -26.01 -9.20 9.80
CA SER A 53 -25.92 -9.52 11.22
C SER A 53 -24.53 -10.07 11.61
N PRO A 54 -23.47 -9.21 11.53
CA PRO A 54 -22.12 -9.66 11.85
C PRO A 54 -22.00 -10.06 13.31
N ILE A 55 -21.30 -11.16 13.56
CA ILE A 55 -20.98 -11.62 14.91
C ILE A 55 -19.71 -10.93 15.36
N SER A 56 -19.81 -10.04 16.34
CA SER A 56 -18.63 -9.43 16.97
C SER A 56 -17.94 -10.45 17.87
N THR A 57 -16.63 -10.65 17.64
CA THR A 57 -15.78 -11.46 18.51
C THR A 57 -15.20 -10.67 19.68
N LEU A 58 -15.27 -9.32 19.62
CA LEU A 58 -14.80 -8.43 20.66
C LEU A 58 -15.99 -7.92 21.48
N VAL A 59 -16.19 -8.48 22.69
CA VAL A 59 -17.19 -8.04 23.64
C VAL A 59 -16.47 -7.51 24.88
N VAL A 60 -16.28 -6.20 24.94
CA VAL A 60 -15.63 -5.52 26.06
C VAL A 60 -16.49 -4.37 26.55
N PRO A 61 -16.47 -4.04 27.85
CA PRO A 61 -17.14 -2.86 28.39
C PRO A 61 -16.60 -1.60 27.68
N SER A 62 -17.51 -0.69 27.33
CA SER A 62 -17.11 0.61 26.80
C SER A 62 -16.36 1.40 27.89
N ASN A 63 -15.12 1.76 27.61
CA ASN A 63 -14.27 2.54 28.49
C ASN A 63 -13.46 3.54 27.66
N PRO A 64 -14.12 4.55 27.05
CA PRO A 64 -13.47 5.50 26.18
C PRO A 64 -12.42 6.29 26.94
N LYS A 65 -11.21 6.34 26.38
CA LYS A 65 -10.11 7.19 26.85
C LYS A 65 -9.78 8.18 25.77
N THR A 66 -9.82 9.45 26.10
CA THR A 66 -9.48 10.54 25.18
C THR A 66 -8.01 10.90 25.22
N ARG A 67 -7.30 10.49 26.28
CA ARG A 67 -5.87 10.74 26.48
C ARG A 67 -5.25 9.60 27.27
N SER A 68 -4.06 9.16 26.89
CA SER A 68 -3.28 8.20 27.67
C SER A 68 -2.81 8.81 28.99
N LYS A 69 -2.86 8.02 30.07
CA LYS A 69 -2.34 8.42 31.40
C LYS A 69 -0.83 8.57 31.38
N PHE A 70 -0.13 7.69 30.66
CA PHE A 70 1.31 7.71 30.52
C PHE A 70 1.70 8.05 29.08
N PRO A 71 2.87 8.67 28.85
CA PRO A 71 3.41 8.83 27.52
C PRO A 71 3.52 7.48 26.80
N PHE A 72 3.21 7.45 25.51
CA PHE A 72 3.31 6.23 24.71
C PHE A 72 3.90 6.49 23.31
N ILE A 73 4.37 5.42 22.70
CA ILE A 73 4.92 5.41 21.34
C ILE A 73 3.97 4.60 20.45
N ASP A 74 3.59 5.16 19.30
CA ASP A 74 2.93 4.40 18.25
C ASP A 74 3.98 3.82 17.30
N VAL A 75 4.15 2.50 17.31
CA VAL A 75 5.12 1.80 16.48
C VAL A 75 4.55 1.34 15.15
N HIS A 76 3.28 1.64 14.83
CA HIS A 76 2.61 1.11 13.64
C HIS A 76 1.70 2.14 12.95
N SER A 77 2.29 3.20 12.42
CA SER A 77 1.55 4.16 11.60
C SER A 77 1.95 4.10 10.13
N HIS A 78 1.07 4.63 9.27
CA HIS A 78 1.27 4.68 7.82
C HIS A 78 0.97 6.08 7.29
N HIS A 79 1.99 6.91 7.15
CA HIS A 79 1.91 8.24 6.57
C HIS A 79 2.47 8.22 5.14
N TRP A 80 1.62 7.83 4.17
CA TRP A 80 2.01 7.72 2.76
C TRP A 80 2.44 9.03 2.13
N ASN A 81 1.95 10.14 2.66
CA ASN A 81 2.24 11.51 2.21
C ASN A 81 3.29 12.22 3.10
N MET A 82 4.03 11.50 3.94
CA MET A 82 5.06 12.09 4.81
C MET A 82 6.04 13.01 4.08
N PRO A 83 6.44 12.78 2.81
CA PRO A 83 7.31 13.72 2.09
C PRO A 83 6.84 15.17 2.03
N ILE A 84 5.54 15.42 2.18
CA ILE A 84 4.89 16.73 2.07
C ILE A 84 3.87 17.00 3.18
N MET A 85 3.87 16.16 4.22
CA MET A 85 2.91 16.26 5.32
C MET A 85 3.25 17.46 6.21
N ASP A 86 2.22 18.15 6.67
CA ASP A 86 2.33 19.10 7.77
C ASP A 86 2.49 18.35 9.09
N LEU A 87 3.72 18.28 9.58
CA LEU A 87 4.04 17.57 10.81
C LEU A 87 3.71 18.37 12.08
N GLU A 88 3.48 19.66 11.97
CA GLU A 88 3.09 20.47 13.13
C GLU A 88 1.68 20.11 13.60
N ASN A 89 0.72 20.08 12.68
CA ASN A 89 -0.64 19.64 13.00
C ASN A 89 -0.68 18.23 13.58
N LEU A 90 0.07 17.29 12.98
CA LEU A 90 0.16 15.93 13.48
C LEU A 90 0.76 15.87 14.89
N THR A 91 1.79 16.68 15.15
CA THR A 91 2.43 16.75 16.48
C THR A 91 1.47 17.29 17.53
N GLN A 92 0.66 18.30 17.22
CA GLN A 92 -0.39 18.81 18.10
C GLN A 92 -1.45 17.73 18.45
N GLU A 93 -1.85 16.92 17.45
CA GLU A 93 -2.75 15.78 17.70
C GLU A 93 -2.08 14.74 18.61
N MET A 94 -0.82 14.40 18.37
CA MET A 94 -0.04 13.50 19.21
C MET A 94 0.04 14.01 20.66
N ASP A 95 0.29 15.30 20.85
CA ASP A 95 0.35 15.92 22.19
C ASP A 95 -1.00 15.82 22.92
N SER A 96 -2.11 15.98 22.20
CA SER A 96 -3.45 15.83 22.77
C SER A 96 -3.69 14.43 23.33
N LEU A 97 -3.11 13.41 22.72
CA LEU A 97 -3.21 12.00 23.10
C LEU A 97 -2.18 11.56 24.15
N ASN A 98 -1.17 12.37 24.45
CA ASN A 98 0.04 12.01 25.21
C ASN A 98 0.97 11.03 24.45
N MET A 99 0.97 11.08 23.11
CA MET A 99 1.86 10.32 22.25
C MET A 99 3.18 11.07 22.08
N VAL A 100 4.29 10.47 22.51
CA VAL A 100 5.60 11.13 22.48
C VAL A 100 6.40 10.86 21.21
N PHE A 101 6.15 9.72 20.56
CA PHE A 101 6.86 9.32 19.36
C PHE A 101 5.99 8.45 18.46
N GLN A 102 6.18 8.58 17.15
CA GLN A 102 5.47 7.79 16.16
C GLN A 102 6.41 7.24 15.10
N ILE A 103 6.22 5.98 14.70
CA ILE A 103 7.00 5.33 13.65
C ILE A 103 6.16 5.25 12.37
N ASN A 104 6.60 5.97 11.32
CA ASN A 104 6.03 5.81 9.98
C ASN A 104 6.64 4.59 9.29
N LEU A 105 5.83 3.56 9.06
CA LEU A 105 6.20 2.32 8.37
C LEU A 105 6.15 2.44 6.83
N SER A 106 5.78 3.61 6.31
CA SER A 106 5.61 3.87 4.87
C SER A 106 6.61 4.90 4.35
N GLY A 107 7.89 4.80 4.73
CA GLY A 107 8.90 5.78 4.35
C GLY A 107 9.05 5.96 2.84
N SER A 108 8.89 4.90 2.06
CA SER A 108 8.89 4.94 0.59
C SER A 108 7.55 5.40 -0.02
N GLY A 109 6.55 5.76 0.80
CA GLY A 109 5.23 6.14 0.35
C GLY A 109 4.57 5.06 -0.52
N LEU A 110 3.64 5.46 -1.37
CA LEU A 110 2.94 4.55 -2.30
C LEU A 110 3.87 3.94 -3.36
N ALA A 111 5.10 4.47 -3.53
CA ALA A 111 6.06 3.95 -4.49
C ALA A 111 6.47 2.48 -4.23
N VAL A 112 6.32 2.00 -2.98
CA VAL A 112 6.59 0.59 -2.63
C VAL A 112 5.76 -0.40 -3.47
N PHE A 113 4.57 -0.01 -3.90
CA PHE A 113 3.70 -0.85 -4.72
C PHE A 113 3.93 -0.71 -6.23
N SER A 114 4.76 0.24 -6.65
CA SER A 114 5.08 0.47 -8.07
C SER A 114 6.26 -0.37 -8.57
N GLY A 115 7.09 -0.91 -7.66
CA GLY A 115 8.37 -1.55 -7.99
C GLY A 115 9.43 -0.59 -8.54
N ASN A 116 9.18 0.73 -8.48
CA ASN A 116 10.11 1.76 -8.91
C ASN A 116 11.06 2.14 -7.77
N GLN A 117 12.26 1.57 -7.75
CA GLN A 117 13.24 1.76 -6.68
C GLN A 117 13.71 3.22 -6.56
N GLU A 118 13.85 3.93 -7.67
CA GLU A 118 14.28 5.34 -7.65
C GLU A 118 13.23 6.20 -6.95
N LEU A 119 11.96 6.02 -7.28
CA LEU A 119 10.86 6.72 -6.61
C LEU A 119 10.73 6.34 -5.13
N MET A 120 10.95 5.07 -4.79
CA MET A 120 11.00 4.63 -3.39
C MET A 120 12.08 5.36 -2.60
N ASN A 121 13.29 5.45 -3.17
CA ASN A 121 14.43 6.13 -2.54
C ASN A 121 14.21 7.64 -2.41
N LEU A 122 13.63 8.26 -3.44
CA LEU A 122 13.28 9.68 -3.42
C LEU A 122 12.26 10.00 -2.32
N ASN A 123 11.20 9.21 -2.22
CA ASN A 123 10.17 9.40 -1.19
C ASN A 123 10.73 9.17 0.21
N LEU A 124 11.54 8.12 0.41
CA LEU A 124 12.20 7.86 1.69
C LEU A 124 13.08 9.06 2.11
N SER A 125 13.92 9.56 1.20
CA SER A 125 14.76 10.71 1.46
C SER A 125 13.94 11.94 1.85
N LYS A 126 12.88 12.25 1.11
CA LYS A 126 11.99 13.38 1.42
C LYS A 126 11.26 13.20 2.75
N SER A 127 10.79 11.99 3.06
CA SER A 127 10.14 11.68 4.35
C SER A 127 11.09 11.93 5.52
N ILE A 128 12.32 11.42 5.41
CA ILE A 128 13.33 11.59 6.46
C ILE A 128 13.73 13.06 6.61
N ASN A 129 13.92 13.78 5.50
CA ASN A 129 14.27 15.21 5.54
C ASN A 129 13.15 16.02 6.18
N ASN A 130 11.87 15.78 5.81
CA ASN A 130 10.76 16.47 6.45
C ASN A 130 10.72 16.27 7.97
N VAL A 131 11.01 15.05 8.45
CA VAL A 131 11.12 14.76 9.88
C VAL A 131 12.30 15.51 10.50
N LYS A 132 13.50 15.42 9.90
CA LYS A 132 14.73 16.04 10.42
C LYS A 132 14.64 17.56 10.51
N ASP A 133 14.02 18.17 9.52
CA ASP A 133 13.92 19.62 9.41
C ASP A 133 12.88 20.22 10.37
N ASN A 134 11.87 19.43 10.78
CA ASN A 134 10.75 19.95 11.56
C ASN A 134 10.66 19.34 12.98
N PHE A 135 10.62 18.02 13.11
CA PHE A 135 10.37 17.34 14.39
C PHE A 135 11.20 16.05 14.54
N PRO A 136 12.55 16.15 14.61
CA PRO A 136 13.44 14.97 14.57
C PRO A 136 13.26 14.01 15.76
N GLU A 137 12.77 14.51 16.89
CA GLU A 137 12.59 13.71 18.11
C GLU A 137 11.17 13.16 18.27
N ARG A 138 10.30 13.38 17.29
CA ARG A 138 8.89 12.98 17.36
C ARG A 138 8.54 11.87 16.39
N PHE A 139 9.33 11.63 15.36
CA PHE A 139 9.04 10.66 14.31
C PHE A 139 10.25 9.83 13.94
N GLY A 140 10.01 8.54 13.71
CA GLY A 140 10.93 7.62 13.07
C GLY A 140 10.38 7.15 11.71
N VAL A 141 11.27 6.85 10.78
CA VAL A 141 10.88 6.41 9.43
C VAL A 141 11.52 5.06 9.13
N PHE A 142 10.70 4.07 8.79
CA PHE A 142 11.15 2.76 8.32
C PHE A 142 11.29 2.75 6.80
N VAL A 143 12.33 2.06 6.34
CA VAL A 143 12.52 1.79 4.91
C VAL A 143 11.60 0.62 4.47
N ASN A 144 11.31 0.57 3.17
CA ASN A 144 10.62 -0.54 2.54
C ASN A 144 11.51 -1.14 1.45
N VAL A 145 11.38 -2.43 1.18
CA VAL A 145 12.10 -3.16 0.13
C VAL A 145 11.13 -3.74 -0.90
N ASP A 146 11.56 -3.77 -2.16
CA ASP A 146 10.80 -4.38 -3.25
C ASP A 146 11.13 -5.87 -3.37
N LEU A 147 10.34 -6.70 -2.67
CA LEU A 147 10.49 -8.15 -2.68
C LEU A 147 10.01 -8.81 -3.99
N SER A 148 9.37 -8.07 -4.90
CA SER A 148 8.92 -8.63 -6.20
C SER A 148 10.09 -9.04 -7.09
N LYS A 149 11.31 -8.60 -6.76
CA LYS A 149 12.56 -8.91 -7.47
C LYS A 149 13.27 -10.16 -6.96
N ILE A 150 12.70 -10.87 -5.99
CA ILE A 150 13.31 -12.10 -5.44
C ILE A 150 13.66 -13.11 -6.53
N GLY A 151 14.89 -13.64 -6.48
CA GLY A 151 15.41 -14.55 -7.47
C GLY A 151 16.00 -13.91 -8.72
N ARG A 152 15.98 -12.58 -8.88
CA ARG A 152 16.74 -11.87 -9.93
C ARG A 152 18.22 -11.81 -9.55
N LYS A 153 19.10 -11.77 -10.58
CA LYS A 153 20.56 -11.84 -10.41
C LYS A 153 21.11 -10.81 -9.41
N ASN A 154 20.63 -9.57 -9.44
CA ASN A 154 21.15 -8.48 -8.62
C ASN A 154 20.29 -8.19 -7.38
N PHE A 155 19.28 -9.03 -7.07
CA PHE A 155 18.33 -8.76 -5.99
C PHE A 155 19.03 -8.57 -4.64
N ARG A 156 20.01 -9.40 -4.32
CA ARG A 156 20.75 -9.31 -3.05
C ARG A 156 21.54 -7.99 -2.99
N GLU A 157 22.42 -7.75 -3.96
CA GLU A 157 23.29 -6.58 -4.00
C GLU A 157 22.49 -5.26 -3.96
N ASP A 158 21.46 -5.16 -4.82
CA ASP A 158 20.61 -3.98 -4.87
C ASP A 158 19.88 -3.74 -3.54
N THR A 159 19.40 -4.80 -2.89
CA THR A 159 18.67 -4.69 -1.62
C THR A 159 19.60 -4.30 -0.47
N GLU A 160 20.78 -4.92 -0.35
CA GLU A 160 21.77 -4.57 0.67
C GLU A 160 22.20 -3.11 0.54
N LYS A 161 22.52 -2.66 -0.67
CA LYS A 161 22.85 -1.26 -0.96
C LYS A 161 21.73 -0.29 -0.61
N ASN A 162 20.47 -0.66 -0.90
CA ASN A 162 19.31 0.18 -0.56
C ASN A 162 19.13 0.30 0.95
N LEU A 163 19.33 -0.78 1.72
CA LEU A 163 19.25 -0.76 3.18
C LEU A 163 20.39 0.09 3.78
N GLU A 164 21.62 -0.03 3.28
CA GLU A 164 22.76 0.79 3.71
C GLU A 164 22.52 2.29 3.43
N ASN A 165 22.00 2.61 2.25
CA ASN A 165 21.67 3.99 1.90
C ASN A 165 20.54 4.53 2.79
N ALA A 166 19.54 3.73 3.08
CA ALA A 166 18.46 4.10 3.98
C ALA A 166 18.99 4.41 5.41
N ALA A 167 19.91 3.59 5.92
CA ALA A 167 20.56 3.81 7.22
C ALA A 167 21.34 5.11 7.23
N LYS A 168 22.15 5.39 6.18
CA LYS A 168 22.90 6.65 6.04
C LYS A 168 21.97 7.87 5.98
N LEU A 169 20.80 7.76 5.37
CA LEU A 169 19.78 8.80 5.35
C LEU A 169 19.15 9.03 6.73
N GLY A 170 19.12 8.02 7.60
CA GLY A 170 18.53 8.08 8.94
C GLY A 170 17.22 7.31 9.08
N ALA A 171 16.96 6.34 8.23
CA ALA A 171 15.94 5.33 8.51
C ALA A 171 16.31 4.56 9.79
N ILE A 172 15.31 4.13 10.56
CA ILE A 172 15.50 3.48 11.85
C ILE A 172 15.00 2.02 11.89
N GLY A 173 14.62 1.45 10.77
CA GLY A 173 14.14 0.07 10.69
C GLY A 173 13.58 -0.28 9.32
N LEU A 174 13.21 -1.55 9.16
CA LEU A 174 12.63 -2.11 7.93
C LEU A 174 11.17 -2.53 8.15
N LYS A 175 10.27 -2.11 7.26
CA LYS A 175 8.89 -2.62 7.17
C LYS A 175 8.72 -3.55 5.99
N ILE A 176 8.19 -4.74 6.27
CA ILE A 176 7.73 -5.72 5.29
C ILE A 176 6.20 -5.75 5.30
N TYR A 177 5.59 -5.65 4.12
CA TYR A 177 4.14 -5.72 3.96
C TYR A 177 3.63 -7.16 3.84
N LYS A 178 2.34 -7.33 4.05
CA LYS A 178 1.63 -8.62 4.11
C LYS A 178 1.69 -9.48 2.86
N ASN A 179 2.09 -8.92 1.72
CA ASN A 179 2.27 -9.71 0.49
C ASN A 179 3.32 -10.82 0.66
N LEU A 180 4.37 -10.60 1.47
CA LEU A 180 5.29 -11.67 1.84
C LEU A 180 4.57 -12.72 2.70
N GLY A 181 4.70 -13.98 2.30
CA GLY A 181 4.00 -15.10 2.94
C GLY A 181 2.55 -15.28 2.48
N LEU A 182 1.87 -14.20 2.07
CA LEU A 182 0.46 -14.26 1.70
C LEU A 182 0.24 -14.51 0.19
N ASN A 183 0.72 -13.64 -0.68
CA ASN A 183 0.48 -13.73 -2.12
C ASN A 183 1.68 -13.38 -3.00
N LEU A 184 2.83 -13.01 -2.40
CA LEU A 184 4.05 -12.78 -3.15
C LEU A 184 4.50 -14.08 -3.81
N LYS A 185 4.77 -14.00 -5.12
CA LYS A 185 5.28 -15.13 -5.90
C LYS A 185 6.64 -14.76 -6.52
N ASP A 186 7.50 -15.77 -6.59
CA ASP A 186 8.77 -15.65 -7.31
C ASP A 186 8.56 -15.72 -8.84
N GLY A 187 9.65 -15.56 -9.60
CA GLY A 187 9.63 -15.61 -11.08
C GLY A 187 9.18 -16.97 -11.68
N LYS A 188 9.05 -18.02 -10.84
CA LYS A 188 8.53 -19.34 -11.22
C LYS A 188 7.07 -19.55 -10.81
N GLY A 189 6.45 -18.56 -10.17
CA GLY A 189 5.07 -18.62 -9.71
C GLY A 189 4.88 -19.27 -8.33
N ASN A 190 5.96 -19.66 -7.63
CA ASN A 190 5.89 -20.23 -6.29
C ASN A 190 5.68 -19.13 -5.25
N ARG A 191 4.83 -19.38 -4.24
CA ARG A 191 4.64 -18.47 -3.12
C ARG A 191 5.93 -18.37 -2.30
N VAL A 192 6.36 -17.13 -2.03
CA VAL A 192 7.51 -16.84 -1.19
C VAL A 192 7.07 -16.84 0.26
N LYS A 193 7.68 -17.69 1.08
CA LYS A 193 7.42 -17.77 2.52
C LYS A 193 8.19 -16.68 3.28
N VAL A 194 7.78 -16.40 4.51
CA VAL A 194 8.48 -15.43 5.39
C VAL A 194 9.88 -15.95 5.77
N ASP A 195 10.02 -17.27 5.90
CA ASP A 195 11.25 -17.99 6.23
C ASP A 195 12.01 -18.51 4.99
N ASP A 196 11.78 -17.93 3.82
CA ASP A 196 12.48 -18.31 2.59
C ASP A 196 13.98 -17.97 2.70
N ASP A 197 14.85 -18.98 2.51
CA ASP A 197 16.31 -18.84 2.63
C ASP A 197 16.89 -17.71 1.77
N ARG A 198 16.23 -17.38 0.65
CA ARG A 198 16.62 -16.30 -0.24
C ARG A 198 16.44 -14.90 0.38
N LEU A 199 15.77 -14.79 1.52
CA LEU A 199 15.56 -13.54 2.27
C LEU A 199 16.52 -13.40 3.46
N GLN A 200 17.22 -14.46 3.85
CA GLN A 200 18.08 -14.50 5.03
C GLN A 200 19.06 -13.31 5.08
N PHE A 201 19.67 -12.97 3.95
CA PHE A 201 20.60 -11.84 3.88
C PHE A 201 19.97 -10.48 4.25
N ILE A 202 18.65 -10.31 4.08
CA ILE A 202 17.94 -9.10 4.48
C ILE A 202 17.92 -8.98 5.99
N TRP A 203 17.64 -10.11 6.67
CA TRP A 203 17.60 -10.15 8.13
C TRP A 203 18.99 -9.92 8.72
N GLU A 204 20.01 -10.54 8.14
CA GLU A 204 21.41 -10.35 8.50
C GLU A 204 21.85 -8.90 8.30
N LYS A 205 21.54 -8.29 7.15
CA LYS A 205 21.84 -6.88 6.88
C LYS A 205 21.12 -5.94 7.83
N CYS A 206 19.87 -6.20 8.18
CA CYS A 206 19.15 -5.43 9.19
C CYS A 206 19.81 -5.54 10.57
N ALA A 207 20.28 -6.72 10.95
CA ALA A 207 21.02 -6.91 12.21
C ALA A 207 22.33 -6.12 12.23
N GLU A 208 23.13 -6.14 11.13
CA GLU A 208 24.35 -5.33 10.98
C GLU A 208 24.09 -3.82 11.12
N LEU A 209 22.96 -3.34 10.57
CA LEU A 209 22.57 -1.94 10.60
C LEU A 209 21.85 -1.52 11.90
N GLY A 210 21.57 -2.46 12.80
CA GLY A 210 20.77 -2.23 14.00
C GLY A 210 19.29 -1.93 13.70
N PHE A 211 18.79 -2.38 12.57
CA PHE A 211 17.40 -2.16 12.16
C PHE A 211 16.46 -3.20 12.76
N PRO A 212 15.49 -2.82 13.59
CA PRO A 212 14.35 -3.67 13.87
C PRO A 212 13.57 -3.94 12.57
N VAL A 213 13.01 -5.15 12.44
CA VAL A 213 12.19 -5.54 11.30
C VAL A 213 10.76 -5.74 11.77
N LEU A 214 9.82 -4.99 11.17
CA LEU A 214 8.40 -5.14 11.42
C LEU A 214 7.73 -5.79 10.19
N ILE A 215 7.19 -6.99 10.38
CA ILE A 215 6.52 -7.76 9.32
C ILE A 215 5.02 -7.77 9.60
N HIS A 216 4.22 -7.38 8.60
CA HIS A 216 2.78 -7.60 8.63
C HIS A 216 2.52 -9.05 8.22
N SER A 217 2.14 -9.89 9.17
CA SER A 217 1.81 -11.29 8.94
C SER A 217 0.31 -11.53 9.14
N GLY A 218 -0.31 -12.21 8.21
CA GLY A 218 -1.71 -12.59 8.29
C GLY A 218 -2.71 -11.49 7.92
N GLU A 219 -3.99 -11.84 8.10
CA GLU A 219 -5.16 -10.99 7.92
C GLU A 219 -6.17 -11.36 9.01
N PRO A 220 -7.15 -10.51 9.32
CA PRO A 220 -8.29 -10.89 10.16
C PRO A 220 -8.97 -12.15 9.63
N ILE A 221 -9.40 -13.04 10.53
CA ILE A 221 -10.00 -14.34 10.17
C ILE A 221 -11.17 -14.19 9.20
N ALA A 222 -11.96 -13.14 9.35
CA ALA A 222 -13.09 -12.85 8.47
C ALA A 222 -12.72 -12.68 6.98
N PHE A 223 -11.44 -12.45 6.63
CA PHE A 223 -11.00 -12.48 5.24
C PHE A 223 -10.84 -13.90 4.67
N PHE A 224 -10.81 -14.90 5.52
CA PHE A 224 -10.68 -16.32 5.13
C PHE A 224 -12.01 -17.07 5.22
N ASP A 225 -12.98 -16.52 5.98
CA ASP A 225 -14.32 -17.08 6.15
C ASP A 225 -15.22 -16.80 4.94
N ASP A 226 -16.35 -17.50 4.85
CA ASP A 226 -17.33 -17.28 3.81
C ASP A 226 -17.87 -15.85 3.83
N ILE A 227 -18.14 -15.31 2.64
CA ILE A 227 -18.69 -13.96 2.50
C ILE A 227 -20.22 -14.06 2.58
N ASP A 228 -20.74 -14.13 3.79
CA ASP A 228 -22.15 -14.19 4.08
C ASP A 228 -22.62 -13.04 5.00
N LYS A 229 -23.87 -13.10 5.45
CA LYS A 229 -24.48 -12.06 6.31
C LYS A 229 -23.84 -11.96 7.70
N PHE A 230 -23.11 -12.97 8.13
CA PHE A 230 -22.45 -13.00 9.45
C PHE A 230 -21.00 -12.49 9.38
N ASN A 231 -20.44 -12.37 8.18
CA ASN A 231 -19.06 -11.95 8.00
C ASN A 231 -18.91 -10.43 8.21
N GLU A 232 -18.18 -10.01 9.24
CA GLU A 232 -17.96 -8.59 9.57
C GLU A 232 -17.23 -7.81 8.46
N ARG A 233 -16.58 -8.51 7.52
CA ARG A 233 -15.87 -7.91 6.39
C ARG A 233 -16.65 -7.97 5.08
N TRP A 234 -17.93 -8.34 5.12
CA TRP A 234 -18.76 -8.48 3.92
C TRP A 234 -18.74 -7.22 3.03
N LEU A 235 -18.94 -6.03 3.60
CA LEU A 235 -18.89 -4.76 2.86
C LEU A 235 -17.51 -4.53 2.24
N HIS A 236 -16.43 -4.81 2.97
CA HIS A 236 -15.07 -4.67 2.47
C HIS A 236 -14.79 -5.66 1.33
N ALA A 237 -15.13 -6.93 1.51
CA ALA A 237 -14.94 -7.99 0.52
C ALA A 237 -15.74 -7.70 -0.76
N ARG A 238 -16.94 -7.16 -0.63
CA ARG A 238 -17.79 -6.73 -1.74
C ARG A 238 -17.14 -5.61 -2.57
N GLN A 239 -16.57 -4.59 -1.91
CA GLN A 239 -15.91 -3.47 -2.58
C GLN A 239 -14.53 -3.83 -3.13
N ARG A 240 -13.85 -4.79 -2.48
CA ARG A 240 -12.48 -5.19 -2.78
C ARG A 240 -12.34 -6.72 -2.78
N PRO A 241 -12.92 -7.41 -3.76
CA PRO A 241 -12.94 -8.88 -3.81
C PRO A 241 -11.54 -9.52 -3.80
N ASN A 242 -10.54 -8.80 -4.29
CA ASN A 242 -9.14 -9.25 -4.26
C ASN A 242 -8.51 -9.24 -2.85
N SER A 243 -9.18 -8.65 -1.86
CA SER A 243 -8.74 -8.71 -0.45
C SER A 243 -9.15 -10.00 0.23
N PHE A 244 -10.11 -10.72 -0.33
CA PHE A 244 -10.61 -11.98 0.20
C PHE A 244 -9.64 -13.13 -0.04
N ARG A 245 -9.53 -14.04 0.93
CA ARG A 245 -8.57 -15.14 0.98
C ARG A 245 -9.28 -16.47 1.25
N PRO A 246 -10.06 -16.98 0.29
CA PRO A 246 -10.82 -18.20 0.51
C PRO A 246 -9.91 -19.38 0.88
N SER A 247 -10.36 -20.21 1.81
CA SER A 247 -9.57 -21.30 2.40
C SER A 247 -9.10 -22.35 1.39
N ASP A 248 -9.80 -22.50 0.27
CA ASP A 248 -9.38 -23.36 -0.84
C ASP A 248 -8.08 -22.90 -1.53
N LYS A 249 -7.78 -21.59 -1.48
CA LYS A 249 -6.57 -20.98 -2.07
C LYS A 249 -5.53 -20.59 -1.04
N TYR A 250 -5.93 -20.39 0.19
CA TYR A 250 -5.10 -19.98 1.31
C TYR A 250 -5.32 -20.91 2.50
N PRO A 251 -4.87 -22.18 2.42
CA PRO A 251 -4.99 -23.08 3.55
C PRO A 251 -4.18 -22.55 4.73
N SER A 252 -4.75 -22.70 5.91
CA SER A 252 -4.14 -22.35 7.22
C SER A 252 -2.93 -23.24 7.52
#